data_80d47d70ca1bc2e87aadfc01ed6a463a
#
_entry.id   80d47d70ca1bc2e87aadfc01ed6a463a
#
_cell.length_a   1.000
_cell.length_b   1.000
_cell.length_c   1.000
_cell.angle_alpha   90.00
_cell.angle_beta   90.00
_cell.angle_gamma   90.00
#
_symmetry.space_group_name_H-M   'P 1'
#
loop_
_entity.id
_entity.type
_entity.pdbx_description
1 polymer ?
#
loop_
_entity_poly.entity_id
_entity_poly.type
_entity_poly.pdbx_seq_one_letter_code
_entity_poly.pdbx_strand_id
1 'polypeptide(L)'
;EIFQLGIPILGICYGQQIICSQLGGKVESSEQREFGRAELRIVDDCVLFSELWNVRETQQVWMSHGDSVVKLPDGFRSVAVSDNAPNAAIADDERKIYAVQFHPEVIHTLGGKDLLRNFTHRVAGCAGDWTMSAFRQRAINKIREQVGDGEVICGLSGGVDSSVAAVLIHEAIGAQLNCVFVDTGLLRLGEAEQVITVFRDNYNIPLIHHDASELFLTKLHKVTDPETKRKIIGATFIDVFDEEAQKIGGANFLAQGTLYPDVIESVSFTGGPSVTIKSHHNVGGLPERMNMSLVEPLRELFKDEVRDLGRELGLPSQLVGRHPFPGPGLAIRMPGEITKERLDILRMADKIYIDEIRQAGLYDKIWQAFAVLLPVKTVGVMGDARSYDYVCALRAVTSTDGMTADTYPFKHKFISKVATRIINEVRGINRVTYDITSKPPGTIEWE
;
A
#
# COMPACT_ATOMS: atom_id res chain seq x y z
N GLU A 1 6.47 15.65 29.38
CA GLU A 1 7.91 15.51 29.01
C GLU A 1 8.19 16.12 27.64
N ILE A 2 7.41 15.82 26.57
CA ILE A 2 7.66 16.30 25.19
C ILE A 2 7.70 17.84 25.11
N PHE A 3 6.84 18.55 25.84
CA PHE A 3 6.80 20.02 25.85
C PHE A 3 8.03 20.67 26.53
N GLN A 4 8.87 19.88 27.20
CA GLN A 4 10.08 20.35 27.87
C GLN A 4 11.34 20.18 27.00
N LEU A 5 11.20 19.52 25.84
CA LEU A 5 12.34 19.25 24.95
C LEU A 5 12.76 20.47 24.12
N GLY A 6 11.95 21.54 24.09
CA GLY A 6 12.24 22.75 23.30
C GLY A 6 12.21 22.53 21.78
N ILE A 7 11.60 21.43 21.32
CA ILE A 7 11.42 21.12 19.89
C ILE A 7 10.09 21.69 19.39
N PRO A 8 10.00 22.09 18.12
CA PRO A 8 8.73 22.46 17.50
C PRO A 8 7.72 21.32 17.52
N ILE A 9 6.46 21.61 17.83
CA ILE A 9 5.39 20.62 17.95
C ILE A 9 4.19 21.05 17.10
N LEU A 10 3.64 20.13 16.31
CA LEU A 10 2.34 20.28 15.63
C LEU A 10 1.38 19.21 16.15
N GLY A 11 0.32 19.63 16.83
CA GLY A 11 -0.78 18.77 17.24
C GLY A 11 -1.87 18.71 16.16
N ILE A 12 -2.27 17.51 15.73
CA ILE A 12 -3.33 17.33 14.75
C ILE A 12 -4.51 16.62 15.43
N CYS A 13 -5.71 17.17 15.31
CA CYS A 13 -6.97 16.63 15.82
C CYS A 13 -6.87 16.31 17.34
N TYR A 14 -6.80 15.05 17.70
CA TYR A 14 -6.60 14.61 19.08
C TYR A 14 -5.31 15.16 19.70
N GLY A 15 -4.27 15.39 18.88
CA GLY A 15 -3.03 16.05 19.31
C GLY A 15 -3.25 17.48 19.82
N GLN A 16 -4.16 18.25 19.22
CA GLN A 16 -4.55 19.56 19.72
C GLN A 16 -5.21 19.46 21.09
N GLN A 17 -6.12 18.52 21.25
CA GLN A 17 -6.85 18.30 22.50
C GLN A 17 -5.90 17.89 23.63
N ILE A 18 -4.94 17.00 23.36
CA ILE A 18 -3.90 16.62 24.35
C ILE A 18 -3.03 17.83 24.74
N ILE A 19 -2.55 18.63 23.76
CA ILE A 19 -1.76 19.83 24.03
C ILE A 19 -2.54 20.75 24.96
N CYS A 20 -3.78 21.06 24.63
CA CYS A 20 -4.60 21.95 25.43
C CYS A 20 -4.85 21.39 26.84
N SER A 21 -5.25 20.15 26.96
CA SER A 21 -5.53 19.48 28.24
C SER A 21 -4.30 19.45 29.16
N GLN A 22 -3.12 19.15 28.62
CA GLN A 22 -1.90 19.03 29.44
C GLN A 22 -1.25 20.36 29.77
N LEU A 23 -1.52 21.40 29.01
CA LEU A 23 -0.95 22.75 29.26
C LEU A 23 -1.92 23.69 30.00
N GLY A 24 -3.06 23.19 30.54
CA GLY A 24 -3.97 23.94 31.39
C GLY A 24 -5.15 24.61 30.67
N GLY A 25 -5.35 24.25 29.42
CA GLY A 25 -6.58 24.57 28.68
C GLY A 25 -7.75 23.64 29.06
N LYS A 26 -8.85 23.72 28.30
CA LYS A 26 -10.05 22.91 28.55
C LYS A 26 -10.59 22.36 27.24
N VAL A 27 -10.84 21.07 27.23
CA VAL A 27 -11.50 20.32 26.14
C VAL A 27 -12.86 19.88 26.67
N GLU A 28 -13.90 20.05 25.89
CA GLU A 28 -15.26 19.64 26.24
C GLU A 28 -15.86 18.82 25.09
N SER A 29 -16.69 17.86 25.47
CA SER A 29 -17.48 17.13 24.49
C SER A 29 -18.59 18.04 23.96
N SER A 30 -18.69 18.11 22.64
CA SER A 30 -19.71 18.92 21.97
C SER A 30 -20.89 18.05 21.56
N GLU A 31 -22.12 18.58 21.75
CA GLU A 31 -23.31 17.97 21.15
C GLU A 31 -23.32 18.10 19.61
N GLN A 32 -22.59 19.10 19.10
CA GLN A 32 -22.41 19.34 17.67
C GLN A 32 -21.07 18.77 17.23
N ARG A 33 -21.11 17.66 16.52
CA ARG A 33 -19.94 16.97 15.97
C ARG A 33 -19.63 17.51 14.58
N GLU A 34 -18.34 17.54 14.21
CA GLU A 34 -17.91 17.86 12.85
C GLU A 34 -17.24 16.65 12.21
N PHE A 35 -17.88 16.08 11.18
CA PHE A 35 -17.34 14.99 10.38
C PHE A 35 -17.45 15.34 8.90
N GLY A 36 -16.32 15.26 8.18
CA GLY A 36 -16.27 15.53 6.76
C GLY A 36 -15.78 16.93 6.43
N ARG A 37 -16.30 17.51 5.35
CA ARG A 37 -15.92 18.85 4.88
C ARG A 37 -16.48 19.91 5.80
N ALA A 38 -15.60 20.83 6.21
CA ALA A 38 -15.95 21.99 7.03
C ALA A 38 -15.29 23.26 6.47
N GLU A 39 -15.86 24.40 6.78
CA GLU A 39 -15.32 25.71 6.45
C GLU A 39 -14.50 26.26 7.63
N LEU A 40 -13.24 26.52 7.37
CA LEU A 40 -12.29 27.11 8.31
C LEU A 40 -12.12 28.60 7.98
N ARG A 41 -12.44 29.46 8.92
CA ARG A 41 -12.21 30.89 8.80
C ARG A 41 -10.91 31.31 9.51
N ILE A 42 -9.99 31.93 8.80
CA ILE A 42 -8.72 32.41 9.32
C ILE A 42 -8.98 33.73 10.07
N VAL A 43 -8.61 33.77 11.34
CA VAL A 43 -8.90 34.92 12.22
C VAL A 43 -7.66 35.71 12.60
N ASP A 44 -6.47 35.11 12.49
CA ASP A 44 -5.21 35.77 12.80
C ASP A 44 -4.07 35.21 11.95
N ASP A 45 -2.97 35.95 11.81
CA ASP A 45 -1.79 35.53 11.10
C ASP A 45 -1.13 34.34 11.82
N CYS A 46 -0.59 33.39 11.05
CA CYS A 46 0.15 32.25 11.58
C CYS A 46 1.19 31.80 10.58
N VAL A 47 2.36 31.41 11.05
CA VAL A 47 3.44 30.89 10.18
C VAL A 47 3.01 29.65 9.42
N LEU A 48 2.08 28.83 9.96
CA LEU A 48 1.51 27.69 9.26
C LEU A 48 0.76 28.07 7.99
N PHE A 49 0.19 29.28 7.94
CA PHE A 49 -0.63 29.78 6.84
C PHE A 49 0.16 30.65 5.86
N SER A 50 1.45 30.88 6.10
CA SER A 50 2.31 31.75 5.27
C SER A 50 2.28 31.33 3.81
N GLU A 51 1.98 32.29 2.90
CA GLU A 51 1.86 32.08 1.45
C GLU A 51 0.77 31.06 1.04
N LEU A 52 -0.11 30.71 1.97
CA LEU A 52 -1.15 29.72 1.76
C LEU A 52 -2.55 30.31 1.98
N TRP A 53 -2.81 30.87 3.16
CA TRP A 53 -4.10 31.41 3.56
C TRP A 53 -3.96 32.77 4.22
N ASN A 54 -4.84 33.69 3.88
CA ASN A 54 -4.82 35.03 4.44
C ASN A 54 -5.92 35.23 5.52
N VAL A 55 -5.70 36.17 6.41
CA VAL A 55 -6.69 36.56 7.43
C VAL A 55 -8.00 36.97 6.76
N ARG A 56 -9.13 36.54 7.30
CA ARG A 56 -10.50 36.68 6.81
C ARG A 56 -10.88 35.79 5.60
N GLU A 57 -9.97 34.96 5.09
CA GLU A 57 -10.33 33.94 4.11
C GLU A 57 -11.02 32.75 4.77
N THR A 58 -11.86 32.08 3.98
CA THR A 58 -12.48 30.82 4.35
C THR A 58 -11.88 29.70 3.48
N GLN A 59 -11.51 28.60 4.14
CA GLN A 59 -10.82 27.48 3.50
C GLN A 59 -11.55 26.17 3.77
N GLN A 60 -11.59 25.29 2.79
CA GLN A 60 -12.15 23.94 2.98
C GLN A 60 -11.13 23.03 3.66
N VAL A 61 -11.54 22.43 4.76
CA VAL A 61 -10.75 21.45 5.50
C VAL A 61 -11.56 20.18 5.78
N TRP A 62 -10.89 19.15 6.26
CA TRP A 62 -11.54 17.91 6.70
C TRP A 62 -11.52 17.81 8.23
N MET A 63 -12.69 17.72 8.83
CA MET A 63 -12.88 17.54 10.27
C MET A 63 -13.29 16.10 10.60
N SER A 64 -12.90 15.64 11.80
CA SER A 64 -13.30 14.33 12.33
C SER A 64 -13.25 14.36 13.86
N HIS A 65 -14.14 15.12 14.51
CA HIS A 65 -14.12 15.25 15.96
C HIS A 65 -15.51 15.41 16.56
N GLY A 66 -15.64 14.99 17.83
CA GLY A 66 -16.80 15.23 18.68
C GLY A 66 -16.50 16.13 19.88
N ASP A 67 -15.23 16.30 20.22
CA ASP A 67 -14.74 17.13 21.29
C ASP A 67 -14.04 18.37 20.73
N SER A 68 -14.12 19.51 21.41
CA SER A 68 -13.48 20.75 20.97
C SER A 68 -12.77 21.48 22.12
N VAL A 69 -11.74 22.23 21.74
CA VAL A 69 -11.02 23.10 22.67
C VAL A 69 -11.85 24.36 22.92
N VAL A 70 -12.34 24.53 24.16
CA VAL A 70 -13.17 25.65 24.57
C VAL A 70 -12.38 26.74 25.33
N LYS A 71 -11.28 26.38 25.99
CA LYS A 71 -10.37 27.30 26.65
C LYS A 71 -8.93 27.00 26.26
N LEU A 72 -8.22 28.02 25.79
CA LEU A 72 -6.82 27.90 25.43
C LEU A 72 -5.92 27.87 26.67
N PRO A 73 -4.77 27.19 26.63
CA PRO A 73 -3.71 27.31 27.60
C PRO A 73 -3.07 28.73 27.53
N ASP A 74 -2.38 29.13 28.60
CA ASP A 74 -1.63 30.38 28.62
C ASP A 74 -0.54 30.38 27.52
N GLY A 75 -0.42 31.53 26.84
CA GLY A 75 0.51 31.71 25.71
C GLY A 75 -0.06 31.36 24.34
N PHE A 76 -1.17 30.62 24.27
CA PHE A 76 -1.81 30.28 23.00
C PHE A 76 -2.82 31.34 22.55
N ARG A 77 -2.90 31.52 21.24
CA ARG A 77 -3.93 32.33 20.57
C ARG A 77 -4.68 31.48 19.52
N SER A 78 -5.93 31.82 19.28
CA SER A 78 -6.70 31.21 18.20
C SER A 78 -6.32 31.86 16.88
N VAL A 79 -5.99 31.07 15.86
CA VAL A 79 -5.59 31.56 14.52
C VAL A 79 -6.60 31.19 13.44
N ALA A 80 -7.45 30.19 13.70
CA ALA A 80 -8.58 29.84 12.83
C ALA A 80 -9.73 29.23 13.63
N VAL A 81 -10.95 29.39 13.12
CA VAL A 81 -12.19 28.91 13.72
C VAL A 81 -13.06 28.23 12.69
N SER A 82 -13.90 27.29 13.13
CA SER A 82 -15.03 26.77 12.34
C SER A 82 -16.35 27.05 13.08
N ASP A 83 -17.47 26.68 12.47
CA ASP A 83 -18.79 26.91 13.11
C ASP A 83 -18.94 26.16 14.44
N ASN A 84 -18.31 24.98 14.57
CA ASN A 84 -18.42 24.14 15.77
C ASN A 84 -17.09 24.00 16.54
N ALA A 85 -15.99 24.58 16.05
CA ALA A 85 -14.70 24.63 16.75
C ALA A 85 -14.20 26.08 16.88
N PRO A 86 -14.41 26.73 18.02
CA PRO A 86 -13.99 28.12 18.23
C PRO A 86 -12.47 28.31 18.25
N ASN A 87 -11.74 27.21 18.35
CA ASN A 87 -10.28 27.18 18.33
C ASN A 87 -9.83 26.08 17.36
N ALA A 88 -10.27 26.14 16.10
CA ALA A 88 -9.97 25.13 15.09
C ALA A 88 -8.47 25.08 14.69
N ALA A 89 -7.74 26.16 14.90
CA ALA A 89 -6.28 26.19 14.87
C ALA A 89 -5.76 27.17 15.92
N ILE A 90 -4.68 26.77 16.60
CA ILE A 90 -4.07 27.53 17.68
C ILE A 90 -2.55 27.60 17.52
N ALA A 91 -1.95 28.66 18.03
CA ALA A 91 -0.51 28.91 17.94
C ALA A 91 0.06 29.47 19.24
N ASP A 92 1.22 28.99 19.61
CA ASP A 92 2.16 29.59 20.55
C ASP A 92 3.50 29.74 19.83
N ASP A 93 3.75 30.93 19.34
CA ASP A 93 4.92 31.21 18.50
C ASP A 93 6.22 31.21 19.33
N GLU A 94 6.15 31.54 20.61
CA GLU A 94 7.32 31.57 21.50
C GLU A 94 7.86 30.17 21.75
N ARG A 95 6.98 29.21 22.09
CA ARG A 95 7.34 27.82 22.32
C ARG A 95 7.38 26.98 21.04
N LYS A 96 6.99 27.56 19.89
CA LYS A 96 6.85 26.86 18.60
C LYS A 96 5.90 25.67 18.70
N ILE A 97 4.79 25.81 19.42
CA ILE A 97 3.77 24.81 19.56
C ILE A 97 2.53 25.25 18.79
N TYR A 98 2.16 24.50 17.80
CA TYR A 98 1.01 24.74 16.93
C TYR A 98 0.06 23.56 17.00
N ALA A 99 -1.24 23.81 16.82
CA ALA A 99 -2.16 22.70 16.72
C ALA A 99 -3.38 23.05 15.85
N VAL A 100 -3.91 22.04 15.19
CA VAL A 100 -5.09 22.14 14.32
C VAL A 100 -6.08 21.02 14.65
N GLN A 101 -7.38 21.35 14.66
CA GLN A 101 -8.44 20.38 14.91
C GLN A 101 -8.77 19.55 13.66
N PHE A 102 -8.57 20.14 12.48
CA PHE A 102 -8.75 19.46 11.19
C PHE A 102 -7.53 18.60 10.82
N HIS A 103 -7.71 17.80 9.78
CA HIS A 103 -6.69 16.88 9.27
C HIS A 103 -5.98 17.46 8.03
N PRO A 104 -4.80 18.09 8.17
CA PRO A 104 -4.05 18.63 7.03
C PRO A 104 -3.42 17.53 6.17
N GLU A 105 -3.27 16.31 6.69
CA GLU A 105 -2.66 15.17 6.02
C GLU A 105 -3.57 14.52 4.97
N VAL A 106 -4.89 14.77 5.03
CA VAL A 106 -5.82 14.16 4.08
C VAL A 106 -6.04 15.06 2.85
N ILE A 107 -6.29 14.42 1.71
CA ILE A 107 -6.47 15.10 0.41
C ILE A 107 -7.66 16.08 0.38
N HIS A 108 -8.62 15.91 1.28
CA HIS A 108 -9.83 16.75 1.36
C HIS A 108 -9.60 18.09 2.04
N THR A 109 -8.45 18.26 2.72
CA THR A 109 -7.99 19.56 3.22
C THR A 109 -7.18 20.25 2.13
N LEU A 110 -7.79 21.26 1.49
CA LEU A 110 -7.13 22.02 0.43
C LEU A 110 -5.96 22.81 1.01
N GLY A 111 -4.75 22.62 0.45
CA GLY A 111 -3.53 23.27 0.98
C GLY A 111 -2.93 22.61 2.22
N GLY A 112 -3.46 21.48 2.70
CA GLY A 112 -2.95 20.77 3.88
C GLY A 112 -1.47 20.39 3.76
N LYS A 113 -1.03 19.94 2.57
CA LYS A 113 0.38 19.65 2.28
C LYS A 113 1.28 20.88 2.44
N ASP A 114 0.82 22.04 2.02
CA ASP A 114 1.58 23.30 2.13
C ASP A 114 1.64 23.79 3.59
N LEU A 115 0.58 23.58 4.37
CA LEU A 115 0.58 23.81 5.81
C LEU A 115 1.63 22.94 6.52
N LEU A 116 1.67 21.64 6.22
CA LEU A 116 2.67 20.72 6.77
C LEU A 116 4.08 21.12 6.35
N ARG A 117 4.27 21.56 5.09
CA ARG A 117 5.54 22.10 4.62
C ARG A 117 5.96 23.35 5.38
N ASN A 118 5.03 24.27 5.66
CA ASN A 118 5.33 25.47 6.46
C ASN A 118 5.78 25.09 7.88
N PHE A 119 5.11 24.10 8.50
CA PHE A 119 5.56 23.61 9.80
C PHE A 119 6.96 23.01 9.73
N THR A 120 7.21 22.09 8.83
CA THR A 120 8.50 21.37 8.76
C THR A 120 9.65 22.30 8.38
N HIS A 121 9.48 23.20 7.41
CA HIS A 121 10.57 24.04 6.94
C HIS A 121 10.67 25.38 7.67
N ARG A 122 9.54 26.10 7.88
CA ARG A 122 9.58 27.44 8.47
C ARG A 122 9.62 27.42 10.00
N VAL A 123 8.92 26.47 10.63
CA VAL A 123 8.87 26.35 12.09
C VAL A 123 9.98 25.46 12.62
N ALA A 124 10.07 24.23 12.10
CA ALA A 124 11.03 23.23 12.56
C ALA A 124 12.42 23.39 11.93
N GLY A 125 12.55 24.15 10.82
CA GLY A 125 13.84 24.43 10.20
C GLY A 125 14.45 23.21 9.49
N CYS A 126 13.64 22.23 9.09
CA CYS A 126 14.12 21.07 8.34
C CYS A 126 14.70 21.51 6.98
N ALA A 127 15.89 21.02 6.64
CA ALA A 127 16.63 21.44 5.47
C ALA A 127 16.05 20.92 4.14
N GLY A 128 15.16 19.89 4.17
CA GLY A 128 14.62 19.27 2.97
C GLY A 128 15.62 18.38 2.23
N ASP A 129 16.61 17.88 2.96
CA ASP A 129 17.69 17.01 2.47
C ASP A 129 17.30 15.51 2.43
N TRP A 130 16.07 15.18 2.82
CA TRP A 130 15.49 13.87 2.62
C TRP A 130 15.11 13.68 1.15
N THR A 131 16.07 13.21 0.37
CA THR A 131 15.91 12.88 -1.05
C THR A 131 16.18 11.40 -1.27
N MET A 132 15.55 10.80 -2.29
CA MET A 132 15.78 9.38 -2.56
C MET A 132 17.24 9.08 -2.93
N SER A 133 17.94 10.01 -3.58
CA SER A 133 19.37 9.88 -3.85
C SER A 133 20.22 9.85 -2.57
N ALA A 134 19.96 10.76 -1.62
CA ALA A 134 20.64 10.77 -0.32
C ALA A 134 20.28 9.51 0.50
N PHE A 135 19.01 9.10 0.49
CA PHE A 135 18.57 7.86 1.13
C PHE A 135 19.27 6.64 0.57
N ARG A 136 19.31 6.48 -0.78
CA ARG A 136 19.99 5.39 -1.49
C ARG A 136 21.44 5.25 -1.01
N GLN A 137 22.20 6.34 -0.99
CA GLN A 137 23.61 6.30 -0.57
C GLN A 137 23.77 5.87 0.91
N ARG A 138 22.92 6.38 1.80
CA ARG A 138 22.93 5.99 3.21
C ARG A 138 22.56 4.52 3.39
N ALA A 139 21.54 4.05 2.70
CA ALA A 139 21.08 2.67 2.75
C ALA A 139 22.15 1.71 2.24
N ILE A 140 22.83 2.02 1.13
CA ILE A 140 23.96 1.23 0.61
C ILE A 140 25.08 1.10 1.66
N ASN A 141 25.47 2.18 2.29
CA ASN A 141 26.52 2.15 3.30
C ASN A 141 26.09 1.31 4.53
N LYS A 142 24.85 1.48 5.00
CA LYS A 142 24.27 0.72 6.12
C LYS A 142 24.20 -0.79 5.81
N ILE A 143 23.79 -1.15 4.59
CA ILE A 143 23.75 -2.55 4.16
C ILE A 143 25.16 -3.15 4.14
N ARG A 144 26.16 -2.45 3.59
CA ARG A 144 27.55 -2.91 3.57
C ARG A 144 28.12 -3.12 4.96
N GLU A 145 27.88 -2.19 5.87
CA GLU A 145 28.31 -2.28 7.26
C GLU A 145 27.64 -3.44 7.99
N GLN A 146 26.33 -3.64 7.78
CA GLN A 146 25.57 -4.69 8.42
C GLN A 146 25.94 -6.08 7.92
N VAL A 147 26.11 -6.25 6.61
CA VAL A 147 26.34 -7.56 5.97
C VAL A 147 27.80 -7.98 6.02
N GLY A 148 28.73 -7.04 5.86
CA GLY A 148 30.17 -7.36 5.79
C GLY A 148 30.47 -8.38 4.69
N ASP A 149 31.13 -9.49 5.06
CA ASP A 149 31.45 -10.61 4.16
C ASP A 149 30.35 -11.69 4.12
N GLY A 150 29.19 -11.45 4.76
CA GLY A 150 28.10 -12.42 4.83
C GLY A 150 27.29 -12.51 3.53
N GLU A 151 26.48 -13.56 3.43
CA GLU A 151 25.54 -13.74 2.32
C GLU A 151 24.12 -13.39 2.72
N VAL A 152 23.39 -12.78 1.78
CA VAL A 152 21.99 -12.38 1.92
C VAL A 152 21.13 -13.20 0.99
N ILE A 153 20.01 -13.73 1.51
CA ILE A 153 18.94 -14.32 0.69
C ILE A 153 17.74 -13.39 0.64
N CYS A 154 17.12 -13.26 -0.52
CA CYS A 154 15.96 -12.43 -0.74
C CYS A 154 14.85 -13.20 -1.48
N GLY A 155 13.66 -13.27 -0.90
CA GLY A 155 12.47 -13.77 -1.59
C GLY A 155 11.90 -12.71 -2.52
N LEU A 156 11.90 -12.97 -3.83
CA LEU A 156 11.26 -12.11 -4.81
C LEU A 156 9.81 -12.53 -5.01
N SER A 157 8.87 -11.64 -4.70
CA SER A 157 7.44 -11.85 -4.95
C SER A 157 6.95 -11.26 -6.28
N GLY A 158 7.85 -10.58 -7.03
CA GLY A 158 7.47 -9.76 -8.18
C GLY A 158 6.75 -8.45 -7.81
N GLY A 159 6.55 -8.16 -6.52
CA GLY A 159 6.04 -6.89 -6.01
C GLY A 159 7.10 -5.79 -6.01
N VAL A 160 6.67 -4.52 -6.00
CA VAL A 160 7.60 -3.38 -6.05
C VAL A 160 8.56 -3.36 -4.86
N ASP A 161 8.10 -3.72 -3.65
CA ASP A 161 8.90 -3.62 -2.43
C ASP A 161 10.06 -4.62 -2.43
N SER A 162 9.79 -5.90 -2.68
CA SER A 162 10.83 -6.92 -2.81
C SER A 162 11.80 -6.62 -3.96
N SER A 163 11.28 -6.02 -5.03
CA SER A 163 12.08 -5.64 -6.20
C SER A 163 13.05 -4.50 -5.89
N VAL A 164 12.57 -3.44 -5.24
CA VAL A 164 13.40 -2.29 -4.84
C VAL A 164 14.42 -2.72 -3.78
N ALA A 165 14.01 -3.53 -2.80
CA ALA A 165 14.93 -4.07 -1.79
C ALA A 165 16.04 -4.89 -2.43
N ALA A 166 15.72 -5.80 -3.35
CA ALA A 166 16.70 -6.66 -4.02
C ALA A 166 17.71 -5.85 -4.85
N VAL A 167 17.24 -4.88 -5.66
CA VAL A 167 18.14 -4.04 -6.46
C VAL A 167 19.04 -3.17 -5.59
N LEU A 168 18.50 -2.57 -4.53
CA LEU A 168 19.26 -1.75 -3.59
C LEU A 168 20.33 -2.56 -2.85
N ILE A 169 20.00 -3.77 -2.38
CA ILE A 169 20.94 -4.67 -1.73
C ILE A 169 22.00 -5.14 -2.73
N HIS A 170 21.59 -5.50 -3.95
CA HIS A 170 22.56 -5.90 -4.99
C HIS A 170 23.55 -4.78 -5.34
N GLU A 171 23.10 -3.53 -5.38
CA GLU A 171 23.97 -2.38 -5.57
C GLU A 171 24.96 -2.21 -4.41
N ALA A 172 24.55 -2.57 -3.19
CA ALA A 172 25.39 -2.48 -2.02
C ALA A 172 26.46 -3.59 -1.95
N ILE A 173 26.08 -4.84 -2.18
CA ILE A 173 26.91 -6.04 -1.89
C ILE A 173 27.11 -6.97 -3.10
N GLY A 174 26.56 -6.66 -4.26
CA GLY A 174 26.78 -7.44 -5.49
C GLY A 174 26.38 -8.89 -5.38
N ALA A 175 27.31 -9.80 -5.69
CA ALA A 175 27.10 -11.23 -5.77
C ALA A 175 26.83 -11.93 -4.41
N GLN A 176 27.00 -11.23 -3.27
CA GLN A 176 26.63 -11.75 -1.94
C GLN A 176 25.10 -11.84 -1.76
N LEU A 177 24.30 -11.21 -2.66
CA LEU A 177 22.85 -11.35 -2.70
C LEU A 177 22.43 -12.52 -3.58
N ASN A 178 21.67 -13.44 -3.01
CA ASN A 178 21.01 -14.53 -3.72
C ASN A 178 19.49 -14.33 -3.66
N CYS A 179 18.86 -14.14 -4.81
CA CYS A 179 17.40 -14.00 -4.90
C CYS A 179 16.73 -15.34 -5.22
N VAL A 180 15.64 -15.64 -4.53
CA VAL A 180 14.79 -16.80 -4.81
C VAL A 180 13.43 -16.32 -5.27
N PHE A 181 13.04 -16.71 -6.47
CA PHE A 181 11.72 -16.47 -7.01
C PHE A 181 10.95 -17.79 -7.08
N VAL A 182 9.89 -17.90 -6.29
CA VAL A 182 9.00 -19.07 -6.27
C VAL A 182 7.81 -18.81 -7.18
N ASP A 183 7.73 -19.53 -8.29
CA ASP A 183 6.53 -19.52 -9.11
C ASP A 183 5.49 -20.47 -8.50
N THR A 184 4.47 -19.89 -7.91
CA THR A 184 3.39 -20.61 -7.24
C THR A 184 2.34 -21.17 -8.22
N GLY A 185 2.45 -20.85 -9.50
CA GLY A 185 1.39 -21.13 -10.47
C GLY A 185 0.13 -20.28 -10.30
N LEU A 186 0.16 -19.28 -9.42
CA LEU A 186 -0.97 -18.37 -9.13
C LEU A 186 -0.73 -16.95 -9.64
N LEU A 187 0.31 -16.78 -10.45
CA LEU A 187 0.71 -15.50 -11.04
C LEU A 187 -0.13 -15.17 -12.28
N ARG A 188 -0.12 -13.90 -12.67
CA ARG A 188 -0.69 -13.43 -13.93
C ARG A 188 0.06 -14.02 -15.13
N LEU A 189 -0.58 -13.98 -16.30
CA LEU A 189 0.04 -14.46 -17.52
C LEU A 189 1.32 -13.67 -17.86
N GLY A 190 2.44 -14.37 -18.06
CA GLY A 190 3.73 -13.81 -18.41
C GLY A 190 4.44 -13.07 -17.26
N GLU A 191 3.94 -13.18 -16.03
CA GLU A 191 4.53 -12.47 -14.90
C GLU A 191 5.85 -13.08 -14.43
N ALA A 192 5.93 -14.42 -14.40
CA ALA A 192 7.16 -15.12 -14.03
C ALA A 192 8.31 -14.77 -14.98
N GLU A 193 8.07 -14.82 -16.28
CA GLU A 193 9.04 -14.45 -17.31
C GLU A 193 9.51 -13.00 -17.19
N GLN A 194 8.59 -12.07 -16.86
CA GLN A 194 8.93 -10.68 -16.65
C GLN A 194 9.87 -10.50 -15.46
N VAL A 195 9.60 -11.17 -14.34
CA VAL A 195 10.46 -11.13 -13.14
C VAL A 195 11.85 -11.66 -13.49
N ILE A 196 11.92 -12.83 -14.13
CA ILE A 196 13.19 -13.46 -14.51
C ILE A 196 14.00 -12.54 -15.41
N THR A 197 13.38 -11.99 -16.47
CA THR A 197 14.04 -11.08 -17.42
C THR A 197 14.57 -9.83 -16.71
N VAL A 198 13.77 -9.20 -15.86
CA VAL A 198 14.20 -7.97 -15.15
C VAL A 198 15.40 -8.28 -14.26
N PHE A 199 15.33 -9.25 -13.40
CA PHE A 199 16.36 -9.46 -12.39
C PHE A 199 17.59 -10.16 -12.92
N ARG A 200 17.44 -11.21 -13.73
CA ARG A 200 18.56 -11.95 -14.29
C ARG A 200 19.23 -11.23 -15.45
N ASP A 201 18.44 -10.78 -16.42
CA ASP A 201 18.98 -10.29 -17.68
C ASP A 201 19.33 -8.80 -17.64
N ASN A 202 18.51 -7.97 -16.94
CA ASN A 202 18.75 -6.52 -16.91
C ASN A 202 19.64 -6.08 -15.74
N TYR A 203 19.49 -6.68 -14.55
CA TYR A 203 20.24 -6.31 -13.37
C TYR A 203 21.39 -7.26 -13.04
N ASN A 204 21.49 -8.41 -13.73
CA ASN A 204 22.49 -9.44 -13.47
C ASN A 204 22.53 -9.89 -12.00
N ILE A 205 21.35 -9.95 -11.37
CA ILE A 205 21.20 -10.41 -9.99
C ILE A 205 21.14 -11.94 -9.98
N PRO A 206 21.92 -12.64 -9.13
CA PRO A 206 21.78 -14.07 -8.94
C PRO A 206 20.35 -14.45 -8.58
N LEU A 207 19.66 -15.15 -9.48
CA LEU A 207 18.24 -15.50 -9.33
C LEU A 207 18.04 -17.01 -9.48
N ILE A 208 17.59 -17.63 -8.42
CA ILE A 208 17.10 -19.01 -8.41
C ILE A 208 15.59 -18.94 -8.70
N HIS A 209 15.18 -19.55 -9.79
CA HIS A 209 13.78 -19.70 -10.13
C HIS A 209 13.33 -21.12 -9.78
N HIS A 210 12.37 -21.24 -8.87
CA HIS A 210 11.76 -22.50 -8.47
C HIS A 210 10.31 -22.54 -8.93
N ASP A 211 10.00 -23.40 -9.89
CA ASP A 211 8.62 -23.68 -10.33
C ASP A 211 7.99 -24.67 -9.35
N ALA A 212 7.14 -24.16 -8.47
CA ALA A 212 6.37 -24.93 -7.48
C ALA A 212 4.88 -25.06 -7.85
N SER A 213 4.51 -24.70 -9.08
CA SER A 213 3.11 -24.60 -9.52
C SER A 213 2.28 -25.86 -9.25
N GLU A 214 2.82 -27.03 -9.56
CA GLU A 214 2.14 -28.32 -9.32
C GLU A 214 1.97 -28.62 -7.82
N LEU A 215 2.95 -28.24 -6.98
CA LEU A 215 2.88 -28.40 -5.53
C LEU A 215 1.73 -27.56 -4.95
N PHE A 216 1.66 -26.28 -5.33
CA PHE A 216 0.60 -25.37 -4.87
C PHE A 216 -0.78 -25.83 -5.33
N LEU A 217 -0.94 -26.19 -6.60
CA LEU A 217 -2.20 -26.70 -7.14
C LEU A 217 -2.65 -27.99 -6.45
N THR A 218 -1.71 -28.89 -6.16
CA THR A 218 -2.01 -30.12 -5.42
C THR A 218 -2.51 -29.86 -4.01
N LYS A 219 -1.83 -28.97 -3.27
CA LYS A 219 -2.24 -28.61 -1.90
C LYS A 219 -3.56 -27.81 -1.85
N LEU A 220 -3.89 -27.09 -2.92
CA LEU A 220 -5.14 -26.31 -3.03
C LEU A 220 -6.31 -27.11 -3.63
N HIS A 221 -6.10 -28.36 -4.00
CA HIS A 221 -7.16 -29.21 -4.57
C HIS A 221 -8.35 -29.32 -3.63
N LYS A 222 -9.55 -29.02 -4.12
CA LYS A 222 -10.83 -28.98 -3.37
C LYS A 222 -10.90 -27.97 -2.22
N VAL A 223 -9.92 -27.08 -2.08
CA VAL A 223 -9.98 -26.00 -1.08
C VAL A 223 -10.80 -24.84 -1.65
N THR A 224 -11.88 -24.49 -0.94
CA THR A 224 -12.81 -23.44 -1.36
C THR A 224 -12.87 -22.26 -0.40
N ASP A 225 -12.49 -22.46 0.86
CA ASP A 225 -12.48 -21.42 1.88
C ASP A 225 -11.31 -20.45 1.69
N PRO A 226 -11.56 -19.13 1.59
CA PRO A 226 -10.54 -18.14 1.31
C PRO A 226 -9.39 -18.10 2.33
N GLU A 227 -9.72 -18.21 3.62
CA GLU A 227 -8.72 -18.16 4.66
C GLU A 227 -7.84 -19.41 4.68
N THR A 228 -8.43 -20.56 4.39
CA THR A 228 -7.69 -21.83 4.21
C THR A 228 -6.75 -21.76 3.01
N LYS A 229 -7.20 -21.18 1.87
CA LYS A 229 -6.34 -20.94 0.71
C LYS A 229 -5.13 -20.09 1.10
N ARG A 230 -5.33 -18.95 1.78
CA ARG A 230 -4.27 -18.06 2.24
C ARG A 230 -3.24 -18.76 3.13
N LYS A 231 -3.71 -19.55 4.09
CA LYS A 231 -2.84 -20.31 5.01
C LYS A 231 -2.01 -21.36 4.28
N ILE A 232 -2.62 -22.12 3.37
CA ILE A 232 -1.91 -23.14 2.59
C ILE A 232 -0.86 -22.49 1.70
N ILE A 233 -1.21 -21.40 1.00
CA ILE A 233 -0.30 -20.69 0.11
C ILE A 233 0.88 -20.12 0.90
N GLY A 234 0.62 -19.45 2.01
CA GLY A 234 1.66 -18.88 2.87
C GLY A 234 2.61 -19.94 3.43
N ALA A 235 2.06 -21.01 4.02
CA ALA A 235 2.86 -22.11 4.57
C ALA A 235 3.70 -22.81 3.48
N THR A 236 3.10 -23.09 2.33
CA THR A 236 3.82 -23.75 1.23
C THR A 236 4.94 -22.87 0.66
N PHE A 237 4.69 -21.56 0.54
CA PHE A 237 5.73 -20.61 0.12
C PHE A 237 6.93 -20.63 1.07
N ILE A 238 6.67 -20.61 2.39
CA ILE A 238 7.71 -20.67 3.41
C ILE A 238 8.53 -21.97 3.30
N ASP A 239 7.85 -23.12 3.15
CA ASP A 239 8.53 -24.40 3.04
C ASP A 239 9.46 -24.45 1.81
N VAL A 240 8.97 -24.03 0.64
CA VAL A 240 9.76 -23.99 -0.60
C VAL A 240 10.93 -23.01 -0.49
N PHE A 241 10.68 -21.84 0.09
CA PHE A 241 11.72 -20.84 0.28
C PHE A 241 12.81 -21.31 1.23
N ASP A 242 12.45 -22.00 2.33
CA ASP A 242 13.38 -22.58 3.29
C ASP A 242 14.27 -23.68 2.64
N GLU A 243 13.65 -24.55 1.81
CA GLU A 243 14.40 -25.55 1.06
C GLU A 243 15.44 -24.94 0.12
N GLU A 244 15.08 -23.88 -0.62
CA GLU A 244 16.01 -23.18 -1.52
C GLU A 244 17.10 -22.45 -0.74
N ALA A 245 16.76 -21.82 0.39
CA ALA A 245 17.71 -21.15 1.26
C ALA A 245 18.77 -22.13 1.81
N GLN A 246 18.35 -23.33 2.21
CA GLN A 246 19.26 -24.38 2.68
C GLN A 246 20.25 -24.86 1.60
N LYS A 247 19.82 -24.90 0.34
CA LYS A 247 20.68 -25.29 -0.80
C LYS A 247 21.77 -24.25 -1.10
N ILE A 248 21.51 -22.97 -0.85
CA ILE A 248 22.50 -21.89 -1.02
C ILE A 248 23.65 -22.08 -0.01
N GLY A 249 23.35 -22.55 1.19
CA GLY A 249 24.32 -22.90 2.22
C GLY A 249 25.14 -21.68 2.70
N GLY A 250 24.91 -21.22 3.92
CA GLY A 250 25.74 -20.16 4.51
C GLY A 250 25.13 -18.76 4.50
N ALA A 251 23.90 -18.57 4.04
CA ALA A 251 23.23 -17.28 4.16
C ALA A 251 23.03 -16.91 5.63
N ASN A 252 23.57 -15.75 6.01
CA ASN A 252 23.51 -15.23 7.37
C ASN A 252 22.34 -14.25 7.55
N PHE A 253 21.83 -13.71 6.43
CA PHE A 253 20.87 -12.63 6.41
C PHE A 253 19.68 -12.94 5.49
N LEU A 254 18.49 -12.56 5.95
CA LEU A 254 17.26 -12.57 5.17
C LEU A 254 16.84 -11.13 4.83
N ALA A 255 16.75 -10.80 3.54
CA ALA A 255 16.26 -9.51 3.08
C ALA A 255 14.73 -9.47 3.09
N GLN A 256 14.15 -8.42 3.66
CA GLN A 256 12.72 -8.16 3.67
C GLN A 256 12.41 -6.74 3.18
N GLY A 257 11.35 -6.62 2.40
CA GLY A 257 10.82 -5.35 1.90
C GLY A 257 9.82 -4.70 2.88
N THR A 258 10.07 -4.78 4.20
CA THR A 258 9.25 -4.15 5.23
C THR A 258 9.24 -2.64 5.04
N LEU A 259 8.06 -2.02 5.08
CA LEU A 259 7.86 -0.58 4.96
C LEU A 259 7.56 0.06 6.32
N TYR A 260 7.66 1.38 6.40
CA TYR A 260 7.37 2.11 7.63
C TYR A 260 5.93 1.90 8.15
N PRO A 261 4.87 1.89 7.31
CA PRO A 261 3.52 1.54 7.77
C PRO A 261 3.43 0.14 8.41
N ASP A 262 4.15 -0.86 7.89
CA ASP A 262 4.16 -2.21 8.46
C ASP A 262 4.76 -2.21 9.88
N VAL A 263 5.77 -1.36 10.11
CA VAL A 263 6.40 -1.20 11.43
C VAL A 263 5.42 -0.58 12.43
N ILE A 264 4.72 0.50 12.05
CA ILE A 264 3.75 1.19 12.92
C ILE A 264 2.59 0.25 13.29
N GLU A 265 2.07 -0.49 12.32
CA GLU A 265 0.94 -1.39 12.52
C GLU A 265 1.30 -2.64 13.32
N SER A 266 2.58 -3.05 13.33
CA SER A 266 3.05 -4.19 14.13
C SER A 266 3.20 -3.87 15.61
N VAL A 267 3.30 -2.57 15.97
CA VAL A 267 3.42 -2.11 17.36
C VAL A 267 2.05 -1.72 17.89
N SER A 268 1.23 -2.69 18.32
CA SER A 268 0.00 -2.35 19.04
C SER A 268 0.33 -1.98 20.49
N PHE A 269 0.11 -0.72 20.85
CA PHE A 269 0.34 -0.17 22.21
C PHE A 269 -0.67 -0.67 23.27
N THR A 270 -1.69 -1.40 22.86
CA THR A 270 -2.71 -1.94 23.78
C THR A 270 -3.04 -3.36 23.35
N GLY A 271 -2.78 -4.34 24.18
CA GLY A 271 -3.07 -5.77 23.96
C GLY A 271 -4.55 -6.10 23.67
N GLY A 272 -5.12 -5.45 22.67
CA GLY A 272 -6.47 -5.67 22.16
C GLY A 272 -6.49 -6.64 20.97
N PRO A 273 -7.68 -7.10 20.54
CA PRO A 273 -7.86 -8.11 19.49
C PRO A 273 -7.36 -7.67 18.08
N SER A 274 -6.90 -6.44 17.90
CA SER A 274 -6.32 -5.99 16.62
C SER A 274 -4.92 -6.55 16.31
N VAL A 275 -4.29 -7.27 17.25
CA VAL A 275 -2.99 -7.97 17.05
C VAL A 275 -3.07 -9.05 15.96
N THR A 276 -4.27 -9.45 15.56
CA THR A 276 -4.48 -10.59 14.66
C THR A 276 -4.65 -10.19 13.18
N ILE A 277 -4.66 -8.90 12.82
CA ILE A 277 -5.13 -8.47 11.49
C ILE A 277 -4.04 -8.51 10.42
N LYS A 278 -2.73 -8.53 10.74
CA LYS A 278 -1.65 -8.54 9.74
C LYS A 278 -0.52 -9.54 9.96
N SER A 279 -0.84 -10.77 10.34
CA SER A 279 0.12 -11.90 10.29
C SER A 279 0.51 -12.30 8.85
N HIS A 280 -0.06 -11.65 7.83
CA HIS A 280 0.03 -12.10 6.44
C HIS A 280 1.12 -11.41 5.59
N HIS A 281 1.72 -10.32 6.07
CA HIS A 281 2.82 -9.62 5.38
C HIS A 281 4.20 -9.89 6.00
N ASN A 282 4.25 -10.41 7.21
CA ASN A 282 5.49 -10.85 7.82
C ASN A 282 5.61 -12.37 7.67
N VAL A 283 6.67 -12.79 7.06
CA VAL A 283 7.22 -14.12 7.17
C VAL A 283 7.79 -14.27 8.59
N GLY A 284 6.97 -13.86 9.58
CA GLY A 284 7.36 -13.58 10.96
C GLY A 284 7.85 -14.77 11.80
N GLY A 285 7.98 -15.93 11.19
CA GLY A 285 8.64 -17.09 11.79
C GLY A 285 9.85 -17.57 11.00
N LEU A 286 10.11 -17.03 9.78
CA LEU A 286 11.25 -17.45 8.96
C LEU A 286 12.62 -17.10 9.58
N PRO A 287 12.86 -15.87 10.07
CA PRO A 287 14.16 -15.53 10.63
C PRO A 287 14.52 -16.41 11.82
N GLU A 288 13.57 -16.69 12.71
CA GLU A 288 13.79 -17.55 13.88
C GLU A 288 14.03 -19.01 13.46
N ARG A 289 13.24 -19.52 12.52
CA ARG A 289 13.37 -20.88 12.01
C ARG A 289 14.69 -21.11 11.25
N MET A 290 15.14 -20.10 10.50
CA MET A 290 16.35 -20.15 9.66
C MET A 290 17.61 -19.66 10.40
N ASN A 291 17.47 -19.11 11.61
CA ASN A 291 18.58 -18.52 12.39
C ASN A 291 19.33 -17.42 11.62
N MET A 292 18.61 -16.57 10.90
CA MET A 292 19.14 -15.47 10.08
C MET A 292 18.82 -14.10 10.69
N SER A 293 19.70 -13.14 10.47
CA SER A 293 19.46 -11.73 10.79
C SER A 293 18.71 -11.04 9.66
N LEU A 294 17.84 -10.06 9.96
CA LEU A 294 17.06 -9.33 8.97
C LEU A 294 17.86 -8.17 8.36
N VAL A 295 17.74 -8.00 7.05
CA VAL A 295 18.15 -6.80 6.32
C VAL A 295 16.89 -6.15 5.74
N GLU A 296 16.48 -5.02 6.31
CA GLU A 296 15.23 -4.30 6.00
C GLU A 296 15.54 -2.88 5.46
N PRO A 297 15.99 -2.75 4.22
CA PRO A 297 16.49 -1.47 3.71
C PRO A 297 15.41 -0.41 3.50
N LEU A 298 14.13 -0.80 3.44
CA LEU A 298 12.99 0.07 3.15
C LEU A 298 12.17 0.46 4.38
N ARG A 299 12.62 0.06 5.58
CA ARG A 299 11.88 0.18 6.84
C ARG A 299 11.51 1.62 7.24
N GLU A 300 12.23 2.61 6.69
CA GLU A 300 11.99 4.04 6.95
C GLU A 300 11.13 4.70 5.87
N LEU A 301 10.71 3.98 4.82
CA LEU A 301 10.03 4.53 3.65
C LEU A 301 8.54 4.22 3.64
N PHE A 302 7.77 5.17 3.12
CA PHE A 302 6.40 4.98 2.68
C PHE A 302 6.36 4.39 1.25
N LYS A 303 5.20 3.89 0.84
CA LYS A 303 5.01 3.20 -0.44
C LYS A 303 5.32 4.06 -1.67
N ASP A 304 5.00 5.33 -1.64
CA ASP A 304 5.31 6.30 -2.68
C ASP A 304 6.82 6.57 -2.76
N GLU A 305 7.50 6.71 -1.63
CA GLU A 305 8.97 6.86 -1.57
C GLU A 305 9.68 5.61 -2.08
N VAL A 306 9.17 4.40 -1.81
CA VAL A 306 9.71 3.16 -2.38
C VAL A 306 9.60 3.16 -3.91
N ARG A 307 8.49 3.66 -4.45
CA ARG A 307 8.34 3.82 -5.90
C ARG A 307 9.32 4.85 -6.47
N ASP A 308 9.52 5.97 -5.78
CA ASP A 308 10.49 6.98 -6.18
C ASP A 308 11.92 6.45 -6.13
N LEU A 309 12.27 5.71 -5.08
CA LEU A 309 13.56 5.00 -4.98
C LEU A 309 13.72 3.97 -6.11
N GLY A 310 12.66 3.24 -6.44
CA GLY A 310 12.67 2.30 -7.56
C GLY A 310 12.96 2.97 -8.91
N ARG A 311 12.41 4.18 -9.14
CA ARG A 311 12.72 4.99 -10.33
C ARG A 311 14.18 5.46 -10.33
N GLU A 312 14.68 5.92 -9.18
CA GLU A 312 16.07 6.32 -8.97
C GLU A 312 17.06 5.16 -9.21
N LEU A 313 16.68 3.94 -8.86
CA LEU A 313 17.44 2.72 -9.13
C LEU A 313 17.29 2.21 -10.57
N GLY A 314 16.52 2.90 -11.41
CA GLY A 314 16.31 2.55 -12.82
C GLY A 314 15.37 1.38 -13.08
N LEU A 315 14.57 0.96 -12.08
CA LEU A 315 13.58 -0.09 -12.28
C LEU A 315 12.55 0.30 -13.37
N PRO A 316 12.14 -0.64 -14.22
CA PRO A 316 11.16 -0.37 -15.27
C PRO A 316 9.87 0.23 -14.69
N SER A 317 9.34 1.26 -15.34
CA SER A 317 8.12 1.95 -14.90
C SER A 317 6.92 1.00 -14.74
N GLN A 318 6.87 -0.05 -15.56
CA GLN A 318 5.84 -1.09 -15.47
C GLN A 318 5.91 -1.91 -14.17
N LEU A 319 7.10 -2.06 -13.57
CA LEU A 319 7.31 -2.74 -12.31
C LEU A 319 7.00 -1.81 -11.13
N VAL A 320 7.54 -0.58 -11.18
CA VAL A 320 7.37 0.43 -10.11
C VAL A 320 5.92 0.93 -10.01
N GLY A 321 5.27 1.15 -11.15
CA GLY A 321 3.88 1.62 -11.27
C GLY A 321 2.84 0.49 -11.21
N ARG A 322 3.23 -0.73 -10.90
CA ARG A 322 2.33 -1.88 -10.90
C ARG A 322 1.19 -1.72 -9.91
N HIS A 323 -0.03 -2.08 -10.34
CA HIS A 323 -1.16 -2.21 -9.43
C HIS A 323 -0.85 -3.23 -8.33
N PRO A 324 -1.37 -3.04 -7.10
CA PRO A 324 -1.23 -4.03 -6.04
C PRO A 324 -1.63 -5.42 -6.52
N PHE A 325 -0.81 -6.42 -6.17
CA PHE A 325 -1.09 -7.82 -6.43
C PHE A 325 -0.84 -8.60 -5.15
N PRO A 326 -1.85 -9.25 -4.59
CA PRO A 326 -1.75 -9.88 -3.28
C PRO A 326 -0.87 -11.13 -3.30
N GLY A 327 -0.28 -11.49 -2.16
CA GLY A 327 0.56 -12.67 -2.03
C GLY A 327 -0.09 -13.98 -2.50
N PRO A 328 -1.39 -14.25 -2.22
CA PRO A 328 -2.08 -15.42 -2.74
C PRO A 328 -2.33 -15.41 -4.26
N GLY A 329 -2.01 -14.31 -4.95
CA GLY A 329 -2.12 -14.21 -6.39
C GLY A 329 -3.56 -14.32 -6.90
N LEU A 330 -3.72 -15.04 -8.01
CA LEU A 330 -5.02 -15.28 -8.61
C LEU A 330 -5.94 -16.21 -7.79
N ALA A 331 -5.42 -16.88 -6.75
CA ALA A 331 -6.22 -17.78 -5.92
C ALA A 331 -7.41 -17.08 -5.26
N ILE A 332 -7.23 -15.80 -4.83
CA ILE A 332 -8.30 -15.01 -4.20
C ILE A 332 -9.16 -14.22 -5.19
N ARG A 333 -8.91 -14.40 -6.48
CA ARG A 333 -9.73 -13.91 -7.60
C ARG A 333 -10.50 -15.03 -8.28
N MET A 334 -10.55 -16.18 -7.62
CA MET A 334 -11.24 -17.37 -8.06
C MET A 334 -12.03 -17.97 -6.90
N PRO A 335 -13.21 -17.42 -6.58
CA PRO A 335 -14.10 -18.00 -5.57
C PRO A 335 -14.37 -19.48 -5.84
N GLY A 336 -14.29 -20.29 -4.78
CA GLY A 336 -14.43 -21.73 -4.88
C GLY A 336 -13.10 -22.45 -5.21
N GLU A 337 -13.19 -23.64 -5.82
CA GLU A 337 -12.04 -24.50 -6.10
C GLU A 337 -11.12 -23.90 -7.17
N ILE A 338 -9.81 -24.05 -6.97
CA ILE A 338 -8.77 -23.65 -7.91
C ILE A 338 -8.37 -24.85 -8.76
N THR A 339 -8.46 -24.71 -10.09
CA THR A 339 -7.96 -25.68 -11.03
C THR A 339 -7.10 -25.00 -12.10
N LYS A 340 -6.19 -25.74 -12.71
CA LYS A 340 -5.33 -25.23 -13.79
C LYS A 340 -6.16 -24.64 -14.94
N GLU A 341 -7.22 -25.36 -15.37
CA GLU A 341 -8.13 -24.88 -16.42
C GLU A 341 -8.76 -23.52 -16.08
N ARG A 342 -9.30 -23.39 -14.87
CA ARG A 342 -9.94 -22.14 -14.41
C ARG A 342 -8.92 -21.00 -14.26
N LEU A 343 -7.69 -21.31 -13.82
CA LEU A 343 -6.60 -20.33 -13.76
C LEU A 343 -6.23 -19.82 -15.15
N ASP A 344 -6.12 -20.68 -16.13
CA ASP A 344 -5.76 -20.29 -17.49
C ASP A 344 -6.86 -19.42 -18.12
N ILE A 345 -8.13 -19.74 -17.88
CA ILE A 345 -9.28 -18.90 -18.28
C ILE A 345 -9.17 -17.49 -17.63
N LEU A 346 -8.94 -17.46 -16.30
CA LEU A 346 -8.82 -16.21 -15.57
C LEU A 346 -7.63 -15.35 -16.04
N ARG A 347 -6.47 -15.98 -16.26
CA ARG A 347 -5.25 -15.30 -16.77
C ARG A 347 -5.50 -14.60 -18.10
N MET A 348 -6.18 -15.27 -19.02
CA MET A 348 -6.49 -14.70 -20.34
C MET A 348 -7.46 -13.53 -20.21
N ALA A 349 -8.51 -13.65 -19.41
CA ALA A 349 -9.46 -12.57 -19.18
C ALA A 349 -8.81 -11.36 -18.49
N ASP A 350 -8.01 -11.58 -17.44
CA ASP A 350 -7.27 -10.55 -16.73
C ASP A 350 -6.27 -9.83 -17.63
N LYS A 351 -5.55 -10.57 -18.48
CA LYS A 351 -4.63 -9.97 -19.47
C LYS A 351 -5.36 -9.06 -20.44
N ILE A 352 -6.46 -9.47 -21.03
CA ILE A 352 -7.24 -8.66 -21.96
C ILE A 352 -7.71 -7.37 -21.26
N TYR A 353 -8.20 -7.49 -20.04
CA TYR A 353 -8.70 -6.35 -19.28
C TYR A 353 -7.58 -5.33 -18.98
N ILE A 354 -6.46 -5.79 -18.45
CA ILE A 354 -5.31 -4.93 -18.13
C ILE A 354 -4.70 -4.30 -19.40
N ASP A 355 -4.61 -5.04 -20.49
CA ASP A 355 -4.09 -4.52 -21.76
C ASP A 355 -5.00 -3.41 -22.31
N GLU A 356 -6.32 -3.56 -22.26
CA GLU A 356 -7.27 -2.52 -22.68
C GLU A 356 -7.17 -1.26 -21.78
N ILE A 357 -7.01 -1.43 -20.47
CA ILE A 357 -6.80 -0.31 -19.53
C ILE A 357 -5.52 0.45 -19.90
N ARG A 358 -4.42 -0.26 -20.20
CA ARG A 358 -3.15 0.35 -20.60
C ARG A 358 -3.26 1.07 -21.94
N GLN A 359 -3.86 0.44 -22.95
CA GLN A 359 -4.06 1.04 -24.26
C GLN A 359 -4.92 2.29 -24.22
N ALA A 360 -5.87 2.35 -23.30
CA ALA A 360 -6.72 3.53 -23.08
C ALA A 360 -6.05 4.65 -22.27
N GLY A 361 -4.80 4.46 -21.78
CA GLY A 361 -4.10 5.43 -20.93
C GLY A 361 -4.76 5.63 -19.56
N LEU A 362 -5.42 4.59 -19.04
CA LEU A 362 -6.17 4.64 -17.79
C LEU A 362 -5.43 3.97 -16.62
N TYR A 363 -4.34 3.25 -16.88
CA TYR A 363 -3.68 2.41 -15.89
C TYR A 363 -3.25 3.19 -14.64
N ASP A 364 -2.61 4.34 -14.81
CA ASP A 364 -2.14 5.17 -13.71
C ASP A 364 -3.24 5.95 -12.96
N LYS A 365 -4.48 5.96 -13.53
CA LYS A 365 -5.66 6.58 -12.90
C LYS A 365 -6.45 5.62 -12.02
N ILE A 366 -6.11 4.36 -12.09
CA ILE A 366 -6.77 3.26 -11.38
C ILE A 366 -5.82 2.74 -10.33
N TRP A 367 -6.28 2.66 -9.08
CA TRP A 367 -5.50 2.09 -7.99
C TRP A 367 -5.21 0.61 -8.20
N GLN A 368 -6.28 -0.14 -8.53
CA GLN A 368 -6.19 -1.57 -8.78
C GLN A 368 -7.30 -2.01 -9.72
N ALA A 369 -6.95 -2.84 -10.71
CA ALA A 369 -7.90 -3.47 -11.63
C ALA A 369 -7.54 -4.95 -11.82
N PHE A 370 -8.57 -5.79 -11.92
CA PHE A 370 -8.43 -7.23 -12.12
C PHE A 370 -9.72 -7.88 -12.58
N ALA A 371 -9.60 -9.08 -13.12
CA ALA A 371 -10.70 -9.98 -13.42
C ALA A 371 -10.88 -11.01 -12.29
N VAL A 372 -12.11 -11.49 -12.10
CA VAL A 372 -12.50 -12.54 -11.16
C VAL A 372 -13.29 -13.59 -11.92
N LEU A 373 -12.93 -14.86 -11.77
CA LEU A 373 -13.68 -15.96 -12.38
C LEU A 373 -14.66 -16.57 -11.36
N LEU A 374 -15.95 -16.30 -11.55
CA LEU A 374 -16.98 -16.79 -10.64
C LEU A 374 -17.26 -18.27 -10.86
N PRO A 375 -17.59 -19.06 -9.81
CA PRO A 375 -17.92 -20.48 -9.90
C PRO A 375 -19.35 -20.72 -10.43
N VAL A 376 -19.93 -19.74 -11.11
CA VAL A 376 -21.28 -19.76 -11.65
C VAL A 376 -21.22 -19.93 -13.14
N LYS A 377 -21.91 -20.94 -13.66
CA LYS A 377 -22.11 -21.14 -15.10
C LYS A 377 -23.47 -20.60 -15.53
N THR A 378 -23.47 -19.90 -16.63
CA THR A 378 -24.68 -19.31 -17.22
C THR A 378 -24.94 -19.84 -18.63
N VAL A 379 -26.18 -19.78 -19.04
CA VAL A 379 -26.58 -20.14 -20.41
C VAL A 379 -26.10 -19.04 -21.37
N GLY A 380 -25.40 -19.43 -22.41
CA GLY A 380 -25.06 -18.61 -23.56
C GLY A 380 -25.55 -19.23 -24.86
N VAL A 381 -25.58 -18.45 -25.90
CA VAL A 381 -25.84 -18.92 -27.27
C VAL A 381 -24.61 -18.57 -28.11
N MET A 382 -23.94 -19.59 -28.60
CA MET A 382 -22.78 -19.44 -29.47
C MET A 382 -23.07 -20.14 -30.80
N GLY A 383 -23.34 -19.36 -31.84
CA GLY A 383 -23.87 -19.89 -33.08
C GLY A 383 -25.22 -20.54 -32.86
N ASP A 384 -25.40 -21.79 -33.32
CA ASP A 384 -26.64 -22.55 -33.18
C ASP A 384 -26.73 -23.41 -31.91
N ALA A 385 -25.71 -23.37 -31.06
CA ALA A 385 -25.61 -24.20 -29.85
C ALA A 385 -25.73 -23.39 -28.56
N ARG A 386 -26.34 -24.00 -27.53
CA ARG A 386 -26.30 -23.47 -26.17
C ARG A 386 -24.94 -23.79 -25.53
N SER A 387 -24.33 -22.78 -24.88
CA SER A 387 -23.15 -22.96 -24.05
C SER A 387 -23.49 -22.81 -22.57
N TYR A 388 -22.68 -23.42 -21.70
CA TYR A 388 -22.77 -23.32 -20.23
C TYR A 388 -21.38 -22.99 -19.71
N ASP A 389 -21.05 -21.70 -19.72
CA ASP A 389 -19.73 -21.18 -19.40
C ASP A 389 -19.75 -20.28 -18.18
N TYR A 390 -18.58 -19.94 -17.67
CA TYR A 390 -18.40 -19.14 -16.47
C TYR A 390 -18.77 -17.67 -16.67
N VAL A 391 -19.05 -17.02 -15.55
CA VAL A 391 -19.18 -15.55 -15.44
C VAL A 391 -17.84 -14.99 -15.03
N CYS A 392 -17.38 -13.96 -15.74
CA CYS A 392 -16.22 -13.14 -15.37
C CYS A 392 -16.70 -11.81 -14.80
N ALA A 393 -16.32 -11.48 -13.59
CA ALA A 393 -16.52 -10.16 -13.02
C ALA A 393 -15.24 -9.31 -13.20
N LEU A 394 -15.42 -8.07 -13.63
CA LEU A 394 -14.35 -7.09 -13.73
C LEU A 394 -14.44 -6.15 -12.53
N ARG A 395 -13.32 -5.84 -11.93
CA ARG A 395 -13.22 -4.87 -10.86
C ARG A 395 -12.14 -3.85 -11.18
N ALA A 396 -12.44 -2.58 -10.94
CA ALA A 396 -11.46 -1.50 -10.91
C ALA A 396 -11.87 -0.48 -9.86
N VAL A 397 -10.91 -0.04 -9.07
CA VAL A 397 -11.14 0.91 -7.98
C VAL A 397 -10.15 2.06 -8.01
N THR A 398 -10.60 3.22 -7.52
CA THR A 398 -9.77 4.35 -7.14
C THR A 398 -9.63 4.37 -5.63
N SER A 399 -8.44 4.64 -5.14
CA SER A 399 -8.13 4.78 -3.73
C SER A 399 -6.86 5.62 -3.58
N THR A 400 -6.64 6.17 -2.38
CA THR A 400 -5.37 6.83 -2.01
C THR A 400 -4.52 5.94 -1.11
N ASP A 401 -5.14 5.21 -0.21
CA ASP A 401 -4.47 4.46 0.87
C ASP A 401 -4.89 2.98 0.95
N GLY A 402 -5.87 2.57 0.13
CA GLY A 402 -6.46 1.23 0.17
C GLY A 402 -7.42 0.99 1.34
N MET A 403 -7.59 1.94 2.26
CA MET A 403 -8.55 1.83 3.38
C MET A 403 -9.99 2.07 2.90
N THR A 404 -10.16 3.08 2.06
CA THR A 404 -11.41 3.37 1.36
C THR A 404 -11.19 3.26 -0.14
N ALA A 405 -12.19 2.82 -0.89
CA ALA A 405 -12.11 2.73 -2.34
C ALA A 405 -13.47 2.92 -3.00
N ASP A 406 -13.47 3.66 -4.08
CA ASP A 406 -14.62 3.81 -4.96
C ASP A 406 -14.40 3.07 -6.28
N THR A 407 -15.48 2.63 -6.91
CA THR A 407 -15.40 2.02 -8.24
C THR A 407 -14.93 3.04 -9.27
N TYR A 408 -14.07 2.61 -10.19
CA TYR A 408 -13.64 3.47 -11.29
C TYR A 408 -14.77 3.62 -12.32
N PRO A 409 -15.20 4.85 -12.66
CA PRO A 409 -16.34 5.08 -13.53
C PRO A 409 -15.97 4.97 -15.02
N PHE A 410 -15.79 3.75 -15.52
CA PHE A 410 -15.55 3.57 -16.95
C PHE A 410 -16.69 4.06 -17.81
N LYS A 411 -16.36 4.60 -18.97
CA LYS A 411 -17.37 4.84 -20.01
C LYS A 411 -17.93 3.51 -20.50
N HIS A 412 -19.23 3.42 -20.69
CA HIS A 412 -19.92 2.20 -21.15
C HIS A 412 -19.28 1.59 -22.41
N LYS A 413 -18.88 2.41 -23.38
CA LYS A 413 -18.19 1.95 -24.59
C LYS A 413 -16.91 1.18 -24.31
N PHE A 414 -16.15 1.58 -23.28
CA PHE A 414 -14.91 0.89 -22.87
C PHE A 414 -15.22 -0.49 -22.31
N ILE A 415 -16.13 -0.56 -21.33
CA ILE A 415 -16.50 -1.84 -20.70
C ILE A 415 -17.11 -2.79 -21.71
N SER A 416 -17.98 -2.29 -22.63
CA SER A 416 -18.54 -3.12 -23.70
C SER A 416 -17.46 -3.68 -24.63
N LYS A 417 -16.43 -2.90 -24.97
CA LYS A 417 -15.29 -3.38 -25.77
C LYS A 417 -14.54 -4.49 -25.06
N VAL A 418 -14.22 -4.29 -23.77
CA VAL A 418 -13.53 -5.30 -22.94
C VAL A 418 -14.36 -6.58 -22.87
N ALA A 419 -15.64 -6.47 -22.54
CA ALA A 419 -16.54 -7.63 -22.46
C ALA A 419 -16.62 -8.41 -23.78
N THR A 420 -16.73 -7.71 -24.90
CA THR A 420 -16.76 -8.34 -26.24
C THR A 420 -15.46 -9.07 -26.52
N ARG A 421 -14.31 -8.48 -26.19
CA ARG A 421 -13.01 -9.14 -26.38
C ARG A 421 -12.90 -10.40 -25.52
N ILE A 422 -13.23 -10.31 -24.22
CA ILE A 422 -13.16 -11.45 -23.31
C ILE A 422 -14.03 -12.61 -23.82
N ILE A 423 -15.29 -12.35 -24.20
CA ILE A 423 -16.21 -13.38 -24.67
C ILE A 423 -15.71 -14.01 -25.98
N ASN A 424 -15.13 -13.25 -26.89
CA ASN A 424 -14.67 -13.75 -28.18
C ASN A 424 -13.31 -14.46 -28.13
N GLU A 425 -12.42 -14.01 -27.25
CA GLU A 425 -11.02 -14.48 -27.20
C GLU A 425 -10.78 -15.54 -26.11
N VAL A 426 -11.62 -15.61 -25.07
CA VAL A 426 -11.47 -16.52 -23.95
C VAL A 426 -12.55 -17.58 -23.94
N ARG A 427 -12.19 -18.80 -24.30
CA ARG A 427 -13.13 -19.94 -24.20
C ARG A 427 -13.45 -20.25 -22.74
N GLY A 428 -14.71 -20.55 -22.45
CA GLY A 428 -15.17 -20.86 -21.08
C GLY A 428 -15.79 -19.68 -20.34
N ILE A 429 -15.90 -18.49 -20.98
CA ILE A 429 -16.62 -17.33 -20.46
C ILE A 429 -17.69 -16.92 -21.48
N ASN A 430 -18.95 -16.83 -21.03
CA ASN A 430 -20.05 -16.33 -21.87
C ASN A 430 -20.75 -15.10 -21.27
N ARG A 431 -20.31 -14.62 -20.11
CA ARG A 431 -20.88 -13.44 -19.45
C ARG A 431 -19.82 -12.64 -18.72
N VAL A 432 -19.86 -11.32 -18.90
CA VAL A 432 -19.00 -10.37 -18.19
C VAL A 432 -19.85 -9.41 -17.39
N THR A 433 -19.48 -9.17 -16.13
CA THR A 433 -20.11 -8.19 -15.23
C THR A 433 -19.06 -7.19 -14.75
N TYR A 434 -19.51 -6.04 -14.26
CA TYR A 434 -18.63 -5.05 -13.63
C TYR A 434 -19.09 -4.80 -12.19
N ASP A 435 -18.18 -4.98 -11.23
CA ASP A 435 -18.45 -4.77 -9.83
C ASP A 435 -18.32 -3.28 -9.47
N ILE A 436 -19.43 -2.67 -9.05
CA ILE A 436 -19.55 -1.25 -8.72
C ILE A 436 -19.56 -0.98 -7.21
N THR A 437 -19.21 -1.96 -6.39
CA THR A 437 -19.27 -1.85 -4.94
C THR A 437 -18.10 -1.01 -4.41
N SER A 438 -18.39 -0.06 -3.52
CA SER A 438 -17.37 0.71 -2.80
C SER A 438 -16.80 -0.07 -1.60
N LYS A 439 -15.66 0.38 -1.07
CA LYS A 439 -15.10 -0.07 0.20
C LYS A 439 -15.12 1.09 1.21
N PRO A 440 -15.80 0.99 2.36
CA PRO A 440 -16.76 -0.06 2.71
C PRO A 440 -18.05 0.00 1.87
N PRO A 441 -18.99 -1.00 1.87
CA PRO A 441 -18.94 -2.21 2.72
C PRO A 441 -18.16 -3.38 2.12
N GLY A 442 -17.88 -3.36 0.82
CA GLY A 442 -17.08 -4.40 0.19
C GLY A 442 -15.60 -4.27 0.51
N THR A 443 -14.82 -5.29 0.15
CA THR A 443 -13.35 -5.22 0.08
C THR A 443 -12.89 -4.89 -1.33
N ILE A 444 -11.61 -4.58 -1.54
CA ILE A 444 -11.07 -4.40 -2.89
C ILE A 444 -10.99 -5.75 -3.58
N GLU A 445 -10.29 -6.73 -2.97
CA GLU A 445 -10.26 -8.10 -3.45
C GLU A 445 -11.57 -8.84 -3.11
N TRP A 446 -11.86 -9.92 -3.80
CA TRP A 446 -13.11 -10.69 -3.63
C TRP A 446 -13.04 -11.77 -2.55
N GLU A 447 -11.84 -12.29 -2.30
CA GLU A 447 -11.56 -13.26 -1.21
C GLU A 447 -10.39 -12.81 -0.33
#